data_5509227a33c8474a88b2a11b482b2a31
#
_entry.id   5509227a33c8474a88b2a11b482b2a31
#
_cell.length_a   1.000
_cell.length_b   1.000
_cell.length_c   1.000
_cell.angle_alpha   90.00
_cell.angle_beta   90.00
_cell.angle_gamma   90.00
#
_symmetry.space_group_name_H-M   'P 1'
#
loop_
_entity.id
_entity.type
_entity.pdbx_description
1 polymer ?
#
loop_
_entity_poly.entity_id
_entity_poly.type
_entity_poly.pdbx_seq_one_letter_code
_entity_poly.pdbx_strand_id
1 'polypeptide(L)'
;AAPAAKAVASGECEKGIVLCTTGIGVSISANKVDGIRCALLSDVWSAKMTRLHNDTNVMALGAGVVGENLALEIADTWLGTEFSGDERHQRRIDKLMALEK
;
A
#
# COMPACT_ATOMS: atom_id res chain seq x y z
N ALA A 1 11.53 6.07 1.82
CA ALA A 1 10.06 5.89 1.75
C ALA A 1 9.34 7.18 1.34
N ALA A 2 9.70 8.30 1.94
CA ALA A 2 9.03 9.57 1.63
C ALA A 2 9.15 10.00 0.15
N PRO A 3 10.33 9.93 -0.51
CA PRO A 3 10.41 10.28 -1.92
C PRO A 3 9.54 9.41 -2.83
N ALA A 4 9.49 8.10 -2.58
CA ALA A 4 8.63 7.19 -3.34
C ALA A 4 7.16 7.50 -3.13
N ALA A 5 6.75 7.74 -1.88
CA ALA A 5 5.37 8.10 -1.55
C ALA A 5 4.97 9.43 -2.21
N LYS A 6 5.85 10.41 -2.21
CA LYS A 6 5.59 11.71 -2.85
C LYS A 6 5.44 11.56 -4.36
N ALA A 7 6.21 10.68 -5.00
CA ALA A 7 6.09 10.41 -6.43
C ALA A 7 4.71 9.82 -6.77
N VAL A 8 4.20 8.94 -5.91
CA VAL A 8 2.85 8.39 -6.07
C VAL A 8 1.78 9.46 -5.82
N ALA A 9 1.92 10.23 -4.75
CA ALA A 9 0.96 11.26 -4.39
C ALA A 9 0.83 12.34 -5.46
N SER A 10 1.93 12.69 -6.14
CA SER A 10 1.95 13.69 -7.21
C SER A 10 1.43 13.18 -8.55
N GLY A 11 1.22 11.88 -8.68
CA GLY A 11 0.80 11.27 -9.95
C GLY A 11 1.96 10.90 -10.87
N GLU A 12 3.21 11.16 -10.48
CA GLU A 12 4.39 10.76 -11.26
C GLU A 12 4.46 9.24 -11.42
N CYS A 13 4.11 8.50 -10.35
CA CYS A 13 3.98 7.06 -10.36
C CYS A 13 2.57 6.67 -9.95
N GLU A 14 2.06 5.60 -10.53
CA GLU A 14 0.72 5.09 -10.19
C GLU A 14 0.71 4.39 -8.84
N LYS A 15 1.74 3.59 -8.56
CA LYS A 15 1.87 2.81 -7.34
C LYS A 15 3.33 2.79 -6.90
N GLY A 16 3.56 2.51 -5.61
CA GLY A 16 4.89 2.40 -5.05
C GLY A 16 5.05 1.18 -4.16
N ILE A 17 6.29 0.68 -4.08
CA ILE A 17 6.67 -0.41 -3.19
C ILE A 17 7.85 0.07 -2.38
N VAL A 18 7.76 -0.05 -1.05
CA VAL A 18 8.83 0.34 -0.14
C VAL A 18 9.25 -0.84 0.74
N LEU A 19 10.52 -0.92 1.05
CA LEU A 19 11.13 -2.04 1.75
C LEU A 19 12.03 -1.56 2.88
N CYS A 20 12.01 -2.28 4.00
CA CYS A 20 13.05 -2.21 5.02
C CYS A 20 13.09 -3.55 5.75
N THR A 21 13.80 -3.66 6.87
CA THR A 21 13.93 -4.94 7.57
C THR A 21 12.58 -5.49 8.05
N THR A 22 11.73 -4.66 8.62
CA THR A 22 10.40 -5.05 9.10
C THR A 22 9.26 -4.57 8.22
N GLY A 23 9.49 -3.56 7.38
CA GLY A 23 8.45 -2.87 6.62
C GLY A 23 7.67 -1.85 7.44
N ILE A 24 7.86 -1.83 8.76
CA ILE A 24 7.06 -1.00 9.68
C ILE A 24 7.39 0.48 9.51
N GLY A 25 8.67 0.83 9.64
CA GLY A 25 9.10 2.23 9.57
C GLY A 25 8.78 2.87 8.22
N VAL A 26 9.02 2.15 7.12
CA VAL A 26 8.72 2.66 5.77
C VAL A 26 7.22 2.81 5.54
N SER A 27 6.39 1.93 6.12
CA SER A 27 4.94 2.06 6.00
C SER A 27 4.41 3.27 6.75
N ILE A 28 4.93 3.51 7.95
CA ILE A 28 4.56 4.68 8.75
C ILE A 28 4.97 5.97 8.01
N SER A 29 6.21 6.00 7.52
CA SER A 29 6.73 7.14 6.75
C SER A 29 5.88 7.43 5.51
N ALA A 30 5.57 6.41 4.74
CA ALA A 30 4.76 6.57 3.53
C ALA A 30 3.38 7.13 3.86
N ASN A 31 2.76 6.63 4.93
CA ASN A 31 1.42 7.08 5.35
C ASN A 31 1.39 8.51 5.92
N LYS A 32 2.54 9.11 6.19
CA LYS A 32 2.59 10.53 6.57
C LYS A 32 2.45 11.47 5.38
N VAL A 33 2.57 10.97 4.17
CA VAL A 33 2.42 11.77 2.96
C VAL A 33 0.95 11.81 2.57
N ASP A 34 0.38 13.01 2.41
CA ASP A 34 -1.02 13.18 2.02
C ASP A 34 -1.28 12.52 0.67
N GLY A 35 -2.41 11.84 0.57
CA GLY A 35 -2.78 11.10 -0.64
C GLY A 35 -2.29 9.65 -0.67
N ILE A 36 -1.54 9.21 0.33
CA ILE A 36 -0.98 7.86 0.39
C ILE A 36 -1.78 6.97 1.33
N ARG A 37 -2.10 5.79 0.84
CA ARG A 37 -2.60 4.68 1.65
C ARG A 37 -1.63 3.53 1.44
N CYS A 38 -0.74 3.35 2.41
CA CYS A 38 0.29 2.32 2.39
C CYS A 38 -0.10 1.15 3.29
N ALA A 39 -0.06 -0.06 2.77
CA ALA A 39 -0.30 -1.27 3.53
C ALA A 39 1.01 -2.02 3.77
N LEU A 40 1.28 -2.38 5.02
CA LEU A 40 2.35 -3.30 5.39
C LEU A 40 1.84 -4.73 5.19
N LEU A 41 2.44 -5.45 4.28
CA LEU A 41 1.96 -6.78 3.88
C LEU A 41 2.97 -7.86 4.21
N SER A 42 2.45 -9.01 4.65
CA SER A 42 3.26 -10.20 4.90
C SER A 42 2.60 -11.48 4.38
N ASP A 43 1.47 -11.36 3.70
CA ASP A 43 0.75 -12.49 3.13
C ASP A 43 0.00 -12.09 1.85
N VAL A 44 -0.31 -13.08 1.03
CA VAL A 44 -0.94 -12.86 -0.28
C VAL A 44 -2.41 -12.45 -0.14
N TRP A 45 -3.11 -13.01 0.84
CA TRP A 45 -4.53 -12.70 1.03
C TRP A 45 -4.74 -11.24 1.40
N SER A 46 -3.94 -10.71 2.33
CA SER A 46 -4.00 -9.30 2.72
C SER A 46 -3.65 -8.38 1.55
N ALA A 47 -2.71 -8.78 0.69
CA ALA A 47 -2.37 -8.03 -0.51
C ALA A 47 -3.57 -7.87 -1.44
N LYS A 48 -4.32 -8.95 -1.64
CA LYS A 48 -5.54 -8.93 -2.45
C LYS A 48 -6.62 -8.07 -1.80
N MET A 49 -6.87 -8.29 -0.51
CA MET A 49 -7.94 -7.61 0.21
C MET A 49 -7.70 -6.11 0.33
N THR A 50 -6.49 -5.68 0.59
CA THR A 50 -6.20 -4.25 0.71
C THR A 50 -6.38 -3.51 -0.61
N ARG A 51 -6.12 -4.17 -1.74
CA ARG A 51 -6.44 -3.58 -3.04
C ARG A 51 -7.95 -3.49 -3.25
N LEU A 52 -8.66 -4.58 -3.01
CA LEU A 52 -10.12 -4.61 -3.20
C LEU A 52 -10.86 -3.65 -2.28
N HIS A 53 -10.42 -3.52 -1.03
CA HIS A 53 -11.14 -2.79 0.01
C HIS A 53 -10.60 -1.38 0.27
N ASN A 54 -9.30 -1.20 0.22
CA ASN A 54 -8.65 0.04 0.65
C ASN A 54 -8.05 0.85 -0.49
N ASP A 55 -8.02 0.28 -1.68
CA ASP A 55 -7.39 0.89 -2.86
C ASP A 55 -6.01 1.48 -2.51
N THR A 56 -5.19 0.68 -1.82
CA THR A 56 -3.86 1.13 -1.41
C THR A 56 -2.99 1.43 -2.63
N ASN A 57 -2.25 2.51 -2.58
CA ASN A 57 -1.38 2.95 -3.67
C ASN A 57 0.11 2.76 -3.37
N VAL A 58 0.45 2.38 -2.15
CA VAL A 58 1.80 1.98 -1.76
C VAL A 58 1.69 0.70 -0.92
N MET A 59 2.62 -0.21 -1.10
CA MET A 59 2.77 -1.36 -0.21
C MET A 59 4.16 -1.36 0.41
N ALA A 60 4.25 -1.87 1.62
CA ALA A 60 5.51 -2.02 2.33
C ALA A 60 5.77 -3.50 2.64
N LEU A 61 7.02 -3.90 2.55
CA LEU A 61 7.46 -5.25 2.88
C LEU A 61 8.66 -5.19 3.84
N GLY A 62 8.73 -6.18 4.71
CA GLY A 62 9.89 -6.39 5.57
C GLY A 62 10.78 -7.49 5.00
N ALA A 63 11.97 -7.13 4.52
CA ALA A 63 12.92 -8.09 3.95
C ALA A 63 13.39 -9.12 4.97
N GLY A 64 13.35 -8.79 6.25
CA GLY A 64 13.64 -9.74 7.33
C GLY A 64 12.45 -10.57 7.77
N VAL A 65 11.25 -10.28 7.27
CA VAL A 65 10.01 -10.96 7.66
C VAL A 65 9.56 -11.95 6.58
N VAL A 66 9.61 -11.55 5.31
CA VAL A 66 9.18 -12.39 4.19
C VAL A 66 10.36 -12.82 3.35
N GLY A 67 10.35 -14.07 2.90
CA GLY A 67 11.34 -14.58 1.96
C GLY A 67 11.07 -14.05 0.55
N GLU A 68 12.05 -14.19 -0.32
CA GLU A 68 12.00 -13.66 -1.68
C GLU A 68 10.79 -14.14 -2.48
N ASN A 69 10.51 -15.44 -2.45
CA ASN A 69 9.40 -16.01 -3.22
C ASN A 69 8.05 -15.48 -2.76
N LEU A 70 7.85 -15.40 -1.44
CA LEU A 70 6.62 -14.85 -0.88
C LEU A 70 6.50 -13.35 -1.19
N ALA A 71 7.59 -12.61 -1.10
CA ALA A 71 7.59 -11.19 -1.43
C ALA A 71 7.16 -10.94 -2.88
N LEU A 72 7.64 -11.77 -3.81
CA LEU A 72 7.25 -11.69 -5.23
C LEU A 72 5.76 -12.00 -5.44
N GLU A 73 5.24 -13.03 -4.77
CA GLU A 73 3.81 -13.36 -4.83
C GLU A 73 2.95 -12.24 -4.28
N ILE A 74 3.36 -11.65 -3.15
CA ILE A 74 2.65 -10.53 -2.55
C ILE A 74 2.62 -9.35 -3.54
N ALA A 75 3.76 -9.00 -4.11
CA ALA A 75 3.86 -7.89 -5.06
C ALA A 75 3.02 -8.14 -6.31
N ASP A 76 3.10 -9.33 -6.88
CA ASP A 76 2.33 -9.69 -8.08
C ASP A 76 0.82 -9.62 -7.82
N THR A 77 0.37 -10.15 -6.68
CA THR A 77 -1.03 -10.11 -6.31
C THR A 77 -1.50 -8.68 -6.10
N TRP A 78 -0.72 -7.88 -5.39
CA TRP A 78 -1.07 -6.49 -5.10
C TRP A 78 -1.12 -5.65 -6.38
N LEU A 79 -0.11 -5.78 -7.25
CA LEU A 79 -0.08 -5.05 -8.52
C LEU A 79 -1.17 -5.49 -9.49
N GLY A 80 -1.54 -6.77 -9.45
CA GLY A 80 -2.53 -7.36 -10.35
C GLY A 80 -3.97 -7.26 -9.90
N THR A 81 -4.24 -6.74 -8.70
CA THR A 81 -5.61 -6.64 -8.18
C THR A 81 -6.10 -5.19 -8.26
N GLU A 82 -7.22 -4.99 -8.92
CA GLU A 82 -7.85 -3.67 -9.02
C GLU A 82 -8.79 -3.43 -7.84
N PHE A 83 -9.09 -2.15 -7.58
CA PHE A 83 -10.08 -1.78 -6.59
C PHE A 83 -11.45 -2.34 -6.98
N SER A 84 -12.22 -2.80 -5.97
CA SER A 84 -13.54 -3.41 -6.20
C SER A 84 -14.55 -2.46 -6.85
N GLY A 85 -14.39 -1.14 -6.62
CA GLY A 85 -15.36 -0.16 -7.03
C GLY A 85 -16.63 -0.16 -6.19
N ASP A 86 -16.67 -0.97 -5.13
CA ASP A 86 -17.83 -1.06 -4.24
C ASP A 86 -18.00 0.25 -3.48
N GLU A 87 -19.19 0.82 -3.54
CA GLU A 87 -19.53 2.08 -2.89
C GLU A 87 -19.27 2.06 -1.38
N ARG A 88 -19.49 0.93 -0.75
CA ARG A 88 -19.24 0.69 0.67
C ARG A 88 -17.75 0.88 1.00
N HIS A 89 -16.87 0.34 0.16
CA HIS A 89 -15.43 0.49 0.32
C HIS A 89 -14.97 1.93 0.04
N GLN A 90 -15.49 2.54 -1.01
CA GLN A 90 -15.16 3.91 -1.36
C GLN A 90 -15.53 4.88 -0.24
N ARG A 91 -16.67 4.68 0.38
CA ARG A 91 -17.15 5.50 1.50
C ARG A 91 -16.19 5.46 2.69
N ARG A 92 -15.67 4.26 2.99
CA ARG A 92 -14.70 4.09 4.08
C ARG A 92 -13.36 4.72 3.74
N ILE A 93 -12.92 4.62 2.49
CA ILE A 93 -11.70 5.28 2.01
C ILE A 93 -11.85 6.79 2.14
N ASP A 94 -12.97 7.34 1.74
CA ASP A 94 -13.24 8.79 1.82
C ASP A 94 -13.16 9.29 3.27
N LYS A 95 -13.70 8.53 4.21
CA LYS A 95 -13.61 8.85 5.65
C LYS A 95 -12.16 8.82 6.14
N LEU A 96 -11.41 7.82 5.70
CA LEU A 96 -10.00 7.68 6.06
C LEU A 96 -9.20 8.88 5.53
N MET A 97 -9.39 9.24 4.26
CA MET A 97 -8.67 10.34 3.64
C MET A 97 -9.07 11.69 4.23
N ALA A 98 -10.28 11.83 4.74
CA ALA A 98 -10.72 13.05 5.41
C ALA A 98 -9.96 13.34 6.72
N LEU A 99 -9.20 12.37 7.24
CA LEU A 99 -8.33 12.58 8.41
C LEU A 99 -7.06 13.34 8.07
N GLU A 100 -6.73 13.49 6.81
CA GLU A 100 -5.58 14.29 6.38
C GLU A 100 -5.81 15.77 6.64
N LYS A 101 -4.73 16.47 6.92
CA LYS A 101 -4.78 17.91 7.22
C LYS A 101 -4.54 18.75 5.97
#